data_76d682186bb106ec40d82891787e0d5f
#
_entry.id   76d682186bb106ec40d82891787e0d5f
#
_cell.length_a   1.000
_cell.length_b   1.000
_cell.length_c   1.000
_cell.angle_alpha   90.00
_cell.angle_beta   90.00
_cell.angle_gamma   90.00
#
_symmetry.space_group_name_H-M   'P 1'
#
loop_
_entity.id
_entity.type
_entity.pdbx_description
1 polymer ?
#
loop_
_entity_poly.entity_id
_entity_poly.type
_entity_poly.pdbx_seq_one_letter_code
_entity_poly.pdbx_strand_id
1 'polypeptide(L)'
;MILTRRRAVGGLAAAGLASPALAQPNDLYEAARKEGAVTWYISQMSGEVAEVMGKRFSARYPGVAVTAIRTTGQVAYTRLQQELRNNTPQCDVYSSTDIAQYISLKARGALARYDARNAAQLGPLFDGLGDPGYYYPTTATLQVLACHATSLQPEDRPRRFGDLADPKWRGRLAVGHPGFSAYVAQWALLMHKQYGTAYFEKLAANKPRVGRSGNDPIATITAGEALVGTVPTSTAIQTMRKGNPVAFMYPEDGAVLTVGPAAVLTAAPHPAAARLFLEWLLSQDFAQACAEWNIEPVRADAPPLQGTRPLSEVKLVSLTPAEMVKGLPDIVELWREIFGG
;
A
#
# COMPACT_ATOMS: atom_id res chain seq x y z
N MET A 1 -43.20 72.69 -3.07
CA MET A 1 -42.39 72.05 -4.12
C MET A 1 -41.47 71.05 -3.43
N ILE A 2 -41.92 69.78 -3.27
CA ILE A 2 -41.23 68.75 -2.47
C ILE A 2 -40.71 67.68 -3.44
N LEU A 3 -39.37 67.57 -3.48
CA LEU A 3 -38.65 66.58 -4.31
C LEU A 3 -38.46 65.29 -3.49
N THR A 4 -39.13 64.22 -3.91
CA THR A 4 -38.96 62.88 -3.34
C THR A 4 -37.77 62.17 -4.02
N ARG A 5 -36.74 61.77 -3.23
CA ARG A 5 -35.64 60.93 -3.63
C ARG A 5 -36.05 59.45 -3.60
N ARG A 6 -36.09 58.78 -4.74
CA ARG A 6 -36.19 57.29 -4.83
C ARG A 6 -34.80 56.71 -4.53
N ARG A 7 -34.71 55.86 -3.48
CA ARG A 7 -33.57 54.98 -3.22
C ARG A 7 -33.72 53.73 -4.09
N ALA A 8 -32.72 53.47 -4.91
CA ALA A 8 -32.55 52.20 -5.60
C ALA A 8 -31.92 51.21 -4.63
N VAL A 9 -32.59 50.08 -4.35
CA VAL A 9 -32.04 48.94 -3.58
C VAL A 9 -31.41 47.99 -4.61
N GLY A 10 -30.07 47.97 -4.64
CA GLY A 10 -29.33 46.97 -5.42
C GLY A 10 -29.34 45.64 -4.71
N GLY A 11 -30.01 44.64 -5.28
CA GLY A 11 -29.93 43.26 -4.79
C GLY A 11 -28.59 42.61 -5.16
N LEU A 12 -27.77 42.29 -4.18
CA LEU A 12 -26.65 41.36 -4.38
C LEU A 12 -27.22 39.93 -4.54
N ALA A 13 -27.10 39.39 -5.73
CA ALA A 13 -27.31 37.95 -5.95
C ALA A 13 -26.13 37.18 -5.37
N ALA A 14 -26.33 36.51 -4.25
CA ALA A 14 -25.39 35.55 -3.71
C ALA A 14 -25.37 34.32 -4.65
N ALA A 15 -24.32 34.19 -5.44
CA ALA A 15 -24.03 32.96 -6.15
C ALA A 15 -23.68 31.89 -5.13
N GLY A 16 -24.64 31.05 -4.78
CA GLY A 16 -24.43 29.86 -3.97
C GLY A 16 -23.54 28.90 -4.74
N LEU A 17 -22.33 28.66 -4.21
CA LEU A 17 -21.48 27.55 -4.61
C LEU A 17 -22.22 26.26 -4.23
N ALA A 18 -22.91 25.65 -5.18
CA ALA A 18 -23.49 24.32 -5.01
C ALA A 18 -22.34 23.33 -4.81
N SER A 19 -22.19 22.82 -3.59
CA SER A 19 -21.37 21.63 -3.34
C SER A 19 -21.88 20.51 -4.27
N PRO A 20 -20.98 19.77 -4.96
CA PRO A 20 -21.42 18.67 -5.80
C PRO A 20 -22.12 17.65 -4.93
N ALA A 21 -23.42 17.44 -5.16
CA ALA A 21 -24.20 16.41 -4.48
C ALA A 21 -23.51 15.06 -4.72
N LEU A 22 -23.22 14.32 -3.63
CA LEU A 22 -22.70 12.96 -3.71
C LEU A 22 -23.72 12.12 -4.51
N ALA A 23 -23.33 11.68 -5.71
CA ALA A 23 -24.16 10.85 -6.56
C ALA A 23 -24.70 9.63 -5.80
N GLN A 24 -25.98 9.26 -6.00
CA GLN A 24 -26.53 8.06 -5.39
C GLN A 24 -25.73 6.82 -5.86
N PRO A 25 -25.62 5.73 -5.09
CA PRO A 25 -24.84 4.55 -5.46
C PRO A 25 -25.23 3.98 -6.83
N ASN A 26 -26.52 4.01 -7.19
CA ASN A 26 -27.00 3.56 -8.49
C ASN A 26 -26.56 4.48 -9.62
N ASP A 27 -26.52 5.80 -9.41
CA ASP A 27 -26.11 6.77 -10.44
C ASP A 27 -24.62 6.62 -10.76
N LEU A 28 -23.78 6.38 -9.74
CA LEU A 28 -22.34 6.15 -9.93
C LEU A 28 -22.08 4.85 -10.71
N TYR A 29 -22.82 3.77 -10.39
CA TYR A 29 -22.70 2.51 -11.12
C TYR A 29 -23.14 2.65 -12.57
N GLU A 30 -24.27 3.28 -12.84
CA GLU A 30 -24.75 3.48 -14.22
C GLU A 30 -23.77 4.35 -15.04
N ALA A 31 -23.16 5.37 -14.44
CA ALA A 31 -22.11 6.14 -15.08
C ALA A 31 -20.85 5.30 -15.37
N ALA A 32 -20.40 4.52 -14.38
CA ALA A 32 -19.26 3.63 -14.51
C ALA A 32 -19.49 2.55 -15.60
N ARG A 33 -20.73 2.00 -15.68
CA ARG A 33 -21.11 1.02 -16.68
C ARG A 33 -21.04 1.55 -18.11
N LYS A 34 -21.31 2.84 -18.31
CA LYS A 34 -21.17 3.51 -19.62
C LYS A 34 -19.70 3.65 -20.01
N GLU A 35 -18.79 3.85 -19.04
CA GLU A 35 -17.35 3.92 -19.27
C GLU A 35 -16.75 2.53 -19.50
N GLY A 36 -17.30 1.49 -18.87
CA GLY A 36 -17.06 0.09 -19.15
C GLY A 36 -15.75 -0.50 -18.65
N ALA A 37 -14.80 0.31 -18.17
CA ALA A 37 -13.47 -0.15 -17.79
C ALA A 37 -12.85 0.63 -16.64
N VAL A 38 -11.89 0.00 -15.94
CA VAL A 38 -10.96 0.60 -14.98
C VAL A 38 -9.56 0.06 -15.22
N THR A 39 -8.58 0.91 -15.35
CA THR A 39 -7.15 0.55 -15.31
C THR A 39 -6.58 0.84 -13.95
N TRP A 40 -6.17 -0.20 -13.25
CA TRP A 40 -5.64 -0.16 -11.89
C TRP A 40 -4.13 -0.41 -11.86
N TYR A 41 -3.33 0.62 -11.51
CA TYR A 41 -1.91 0.46 -11.24
C TYR A 41 -1.72 0.04 -9.79
N ILE A 42 -1.10 -1.13 -9.58
CA ILE A 42 -1.03 -1.78 -8.25
C ILE A 42 0.36 -2.31 -7.95
N SER A 43 0.89 -2.06 -6.75
CA SER A 43 2.19 -2.58 -6.31
C SER A 43 2.14 -3.40 -5.01
N GLN A 44 1.10 -3.29 -4.20
CA GLN A 44 1.05 -3.84 -2.84
C GLN A 44 0.60 -5.31 -2.75
N MET A 45 0.24 -5.95 -3.85
CA MET A 45 -0.11 -7.37 -3.88
C MET A 45 0.48 -8.07 -5.10
N SER A 46 0.38 -9.40 -5.19
CA SER A 46 0.83 -10.16 -6.36
C SER A 46 -0.10 -9.94 -7.55
N GLY A 47 0.38 -10.25 -8.77
CA GLY A 47 -0.44 -10.17 -9.98
C GLY A 47 -1.67 -11.08 -9.92
N GLU A 48 -1.50 -12.30 -9.41
CA GLU A 48 -2.59 -13.28 -9.21
C GLU A 48 -3.70 -12.69 -8.31
N VAL A 49 -3.32 -12.11 -7.18
CA VAL A 49 -4.30 -11.51 -6.25
C VAL A 49 -4.98 -10.30 -6.88
N ALA A 50 -4.25 -9.42 -7.56
CA ALA A 50 -4.82 -8.25 -8.23
C ALA A 50 -5.86 -8.64 -9.30
N GLU A 51 -5.59 -9.71 -10.07
CA GLU A 51 -6.55 -10.26 -11.04
C GLU A 51 -7.82 -10.82 -10.36
N VAL A 52 -7.66 -11.56 -9.26
CA VAL A 52 -8.81 -12.08 -8.49
C VAL A 52 -9.65 -10.94 -7.96
N MET A 53 -9.02 -9.90 -7.41
CA MET A 53 -9.74 -8.70 -6.94
C MET A 53 -10.48 -8.00 -8.08
N GLY A 54 -9.82 -7.82 -9.23
CA GLY A 54 -10.46 -7.23 -10.41
C GLY A 54 -11.67 -8.04 -10.90
N LYS A 55 -11.55 -9.38 -10.96
CA LYS A 55 -12.66 -10.28 -11.33
C LYS A 55 -13.82 -10.19 -10.33
N ARG A 56 -13.54 -10.13 -9.01
CA ARG A 56 -14.56 -9.98 -7.98
C ARG A 56 -15.31 -8.66 -8.11
N PHE A 57 -14.61 -7.56 -8.36
CA PHE A 57 -15.24 -6.28 -8.67
C PHE A 57 -16.14 -6.37 -9.91
N SER A 58 -15.63 -6.92 -11.02
CA SER A 58 -16.40 -7.04 -12.28
C SER A 58 -17.61 -7.96 -12.14
N ALA A 59 -17.56 -8.99 -11.29
CA ALA A 59 -18.70 -9.83 -10.95
C ALA A 59 -19.76 -9.07 -10.13
N ARG A 60 -19.31 -8.18 -9.22
CA ARG A 60 -20.19 -7.34 -8.39
C ARG A 60 -20.82 -6.21 -9.21
N TYR A 61 -20.11 -5.68 -10.21
CA TYR A 61 -20.53 -4.58 -11.07
C TYR A 61 -20.43 -4.97 -12.56
N PRO A 62 -21.38 -5.80 -13.05
CA PRO A 62 -21.37 -6.26 -14.46
C PRO A 62 -21.33 -5.09 -15.44
N GLY A 63 -20.50 -5.20 -16.46
CA GLY A 63 -20.31 -4.15 -17.46
C GLY A 63 -19.15 -3.19 -17.15
N VAL A 64 -18.43 -3.37 -16.02
CA VAL A 64 -17.20 -2.63 -15.72
C VAL A 64 -16.04 -3.62 -15.55
N ALA A 65 -15.16 -3.69 -16.54
CA ALA A 65 -13.99 -4.56 -16.52
C ALA A 65 -12.81 -3.89 -15.80
N VAL A 66 -12.02 -4.67 -15.05
CA VAL A 66 -10.80 -4.17 -14.39
C VAL A 66 -9.57 -4.73 -15.08
N THR A 67 -8.67 -3.86 -15.50
CA THR A 67 -7.32 -4.21 -15.96
C THR A 67 -6.33 -3.85 -14.87
N ALA A 68 -5.81 -4.84 -14.15
CA ALA A 68 -4.79 -4.65 -13.14
C ALA A 68 -3.39 -4.69 -13.77
N ILE A 69 -2.63 -3.58 -13.65
CA ILE A 69 -1.24 -3.50 -14.10
C ILE A 69 -0.35 -3.55 -12.86
N ARG A 70 0.17 -4.76 -12.58
CA ARG A 70 1.02 -4.99 -11.41
C ARG A 70 2.50 -4.80 -11.76
N THR A 71 3.17 -3.93 -11.00
CA THR A 71 4.63 -3.75 -11.03
C THR A 71 5.14 -3.27 -9.68
N THR A 72 6.44 -2.96 -9.54
CA THR A 72 6.94 -2.33 -8.31
C THR A 72 6.47 -0.88 -8.22
N GLY A 73 6.31 -0.36 -6.99
CA GLY A 73 5.77 0.99 -6.75
C GLY A 73 6.55 2.08 -7.48
N GLN A 74 7.88 2.00 -7.50
CA GLN A 74 8.71 2.97 -8.21
C GLN A 74 8.52 2.92 -9.73
N VAL A 75 8.42 1.73 -10.32
CA VAL A 75 8.17 1.57 -11.77
C VAL A 75 6.79 2.09 -12.15
N ALA A 76 5.75 1.74 -11.36
CA ALA A 76 4.40 2.25 -11.57
C ALA A 76 4.35 3.78 -11.51
N TYR A 77 5.02 4.38 -10.52
CA TYR A 77 5.07 5.82 -10.34
C TYR A 77 5.79 6.52 -11.50
N THR A 78 6.94 6.00 -11.93
CA THR A 78 7.70 6.54 -13.06
C THR A 78 6.86 6.51 -14.34
N ARG A 79 6.19 5.37 -14.61
CA ARG A 79 5.27 5.23 -15.74
C ARG A 79 4.12 6.25 -15.68
N LEU A 80 3.46 6.34 -14.53
CA LEU A 80 2.38 7.32 -14.31
C LEU A 80 2.85 8.75 -14.57
N GLN A 81 4.03 9.12 -14.07
CA GLN A 81 4.59 10.44 -14.33
C GLN A 81 4.88 10.72 -15.81
N GLN A 82 5.31 9.70 -16.57
CA GLN A 82 5.53 9.84 -18.02
C GLN A 82 4.22 10.03 -18.75
N GLU A 83 3.18 9.25 -18.41
CA GLU A 83 1.84 9.38 -19.00
C GLU A 83 1.24 10.76 -18.75
N LEU A 84 1.35 11.27 -17.52
CA LEU A 84 0.87 12.61 -17.16
C LEU A 84 1.63 13.72 -17.90
N ARG A 85 2.97 13.63 -18.03
CA ARG A 85 3.76 14.61 -18.79
C ARG A 85 3.44 14.62 -20.28
N ASN A 86 3.16 13.45 -20.85
CA ASN A 86 2.87 13.30 -22.26
C ASN A 86 1.38 13.52 -22.60
N ASN A 87 0.54 13.80 -21.58
CA ASN A 87 -0.91 13.91 -21.70
C ASN A 87 -1.57 12.68 -22.35
N THR A 88 -1.08 11.50 -22.00
CA THR A 88 -1.58 10.18 -22.44
C THR A 88 -1.92 9.27 -21.25
N PRO A 89 -2.84 9.73 -20.35
CA PRO A 89 -3.16 8.98 -19.15
C PRO A 89 -3.79 7.63 -19.49
N GLN A 90 -3.31 6.58 -18.81
CA GLN A 90 -3.86 5.23 -18.90
C GLN A 90 -4.41 4.76 -17.56
N CYS A 91 -3.89 5.30 -16.47
CA CYS A 91 -4.23 4.89 -15.11
C CYS A 91 -5.50 5.61 -14.63
N ASP A 92 -6.46 4.85 -14.14
CA ASP A 92 -7.67 5.38 -13.49
C ASP A 92 -7.49 5.44 -11.97
N VAL A 93 -7.00 4.34 -11.38
CA VAL A 93 -6.75 4.21 -9.94
C VAL A 93 -5.31 3.80 -9.69
N TYR A 94 -4.61 4.59 -8.87
CA TYR A 94 -3.24 4.35 -8.48
C TYR A 94 -3.16 3.79 -7.07
N SER A 95 -2.42 2.67 -6.89
CA SER A 95 -2.21 2.01 -5.60
C SER A 95 -0.74 1.66 -5.37
N SER A 96 -0.15 2.22 -4.31
CA SER A 96 1.26 2.04 -3.94
C SER A 96 1.42 2.12 -2.42
N THR A 97 2.50 1.55 -1.88
CA THR A 97 2.85 1.65 -0.45
C THR A 97 3.68 2.91 -0.12
N ASP A 98 3.97 3.74 -1.10
CA ASP A 98 4.75 4.97 -0.92
C ASP A 98 3.84 6.20 -0.80
N ILE A 99 3.58 6.63 0.42
CA ILE A 99 2.73 7.80 0.70
C ILE A 99 3.33 9.09 0.11
N ALA A 100 4.66 9.21 0.00
CA ALA A 100 5.31 10.38 -0.58
C ALA A 100 4.91 10.60 -2.05
N GLN A 101 4.62 9.52 -2.79
CA GLN A 101 4.12 9.61 -4.16
C GLN A 101 2.74 10.29 -4.22
N TYR A 102 1.84 9.98 -3.29
CA TYR A 102 0.50 10.60 -3.23
C TYR A 102 0.60 12.08 -2.84
N ILE A 103 1.45 12.43 -1.89
CA ILE A 103 1.70 13.83 -1.51
C ILE A 103 2.21 14.62 -2.72
N SER A 104 3.15 14.05 -3.47
CA SER A 104 3.67 14.66 -4.70
C SER A 104 2.61 14.79 -5.80
N LEU A 105 1.80 13.74 -6.03
CA LEU A 105 0.72 13.77 -7.02
C LEU A 105 -0.36 14.79 -6.63
N LYS A 106 -0.75 14.85 -5.35
CA LYS A 106 -1.70 15.85 -4.84
C LYS A 106 -1.19 17.27 -5.05
N ALA A 107 0.05 17.54 -4.69
CA ALA A 107 0.66 18.87 -4.85
C ALA A 107 0.69 19.35 -6.31
N ARG A 108 0.69 18.43 -7.27
CA ARG A 108 0.62 18.73 -8.72
C ARG A 108 -0.82 18.74 -9.28
N GLY A 109 -1.84 18.57 -8.45
CA GLY A 109 -3.23 18.48 -8.89
C GLY A 109 -3.55 17.19 -9.66
N ALA A 110 -2.71 16.16 -9.59
CA ALA A 110 -2.89 14.90 -10.32
C ALA A 110 -3.83 13.92 -9.63
N LEU A 111 -4.23 14.15 -8.36
CA LEU A 111 -5.23 13.36 -7.66
C LEU A 111 -6.58 14.06 -7.70
N ALA A 112 -7.60 13.33 -8.14
CA ALA A 112 -8.98 13.80 -8.12
C ALA A 112 -9.49 13.88 -6.68
N ARG A 113 -10.16 14.99 -6.34
CA ARG A 113 -10.88 15.05 -5.07
C ARG A 113 -12.12 14.16 -5.14
N TYR A 114 -12.21 13.25 -4.20
CA TYR A 114 -13.37 12.37 -4.04
C TYR A 114 -13.55 11.95 -2.59
N ASP A 115 -14.63 12.38 -1.96
CA ASP A 115 -14.97 12.03 -0.59
C ASP A 115 -15.68 10.66 -0.59
N ALA A 116 -14.90 9.59 -0.46
CA ALA A 116 -15.39 8.22 -0.52
C ALA A 116 -16.26 7.89 0.70
N ARG A 117 -17.49 7.40 0.48
CA ARG A 117 -18.47 7.10 1.55
C ARG A 117 -18.00 5.96 2.45
N ASN A 118 -17.43 4.92 1.84
CA ASN A 118 -16.96 3.75 2.57
C ASN A 118 -15.73 4.04 3.45
N ALA A 119 -15.06 5.19 3.27
CA ALA A 119 -13.95 5.61 4.12
C ALA A 119 -14.35 5.85 5.59
N ALA A 120 -15.65 6.12 5.86
CA ALA A 120 -16.17 6.26 7.22
C ALA A 120 -16.02 4.96 8.07
N GLN A 121 -15.73 3.83 7.44
CA GLN A 121 -15.57 2.53 8.10
C GLN A 121 -14.09 2.13 8.27
N LEU A 122 -13.15 3.02 7.96
CA LEU A 122 -11.74 2.75 8.25
C LEU A 122 -11.48 2.61 9.74
N GLY A 123 -10.65 1.66 10.11
CA GLY A 123 -10.29 1.44 11.51
C GLY A 123 -9.38 2.53 12.06
N PRO A 124 -9.47 2.86 13.36
CA PRO A 124 -8.72 3.95 13.96
C PRO A 124 -7.19 3.75 13.92
N LEU A 125 -6.72 2.52 13.75
CA LEU A 125 -5.29 2.21 13.55
C LEU A 125 -4.72 2.88 12.28
N PHE A 126 -5.56 3.21 11.33
CA PHE A 126 -5.18 3.77 10.03
C PHE A 126 -5.37 5.28 9.93
N ASP A 127 -5.77 5.93 11.04
CA ASP A 127 -5.93 7.39 11.10
C ASP A 127 -4.58 8.09 10.80
N GLY A 128 -4.64 9.12 9.98
CA GLY A 128 -3.45 9.87 9.55
C GLY A 128 -2.56 9.17 8.52
N LEU A 129 -2.89 7.93 8.09
CA LEU A 129 -2.16 7.21 7.03
C LEU A 129 -2.79 7.40 5.64
N GLY A 130 -3.85 8.18 5.56
CA GLY A 130 -4.50 8.67 4.34
C GLY A 130 -4.61 10.19 4.35
N ASP A 131 -5.20 10.72 3.29
CA ASP A 131 -5.57 12.14 3.17
C ASP A 131 -7.02 12.19 2.64
N PRO A 132 -8.01 12.31 3.54
CA PRO A 132 -9.42 12.27 3.18
C PRO A 132 -9.76 13.23 2.03
N GLY A 133 -10.49 12.73 1.06
CA GLY A 133 -10.79 13.43 -0.19
C GLY A 133 -9.76 13.25 -1.31
N TYR A 134 -8.59 12.62 -1.06
CA TYR A 134 -7.57 12.43 -2.10
C TYR A 134 -7.04 11.01 -2.19
N TYR A 135 -6.66 10.38 -1.06
CA TYR A 135 -6.22 8.98 -1.05
C TYR A 135 -6.56 8.32 0.27
N TYR A 136 -6.85 7.05 0.22
CA TYR A 136 -7.34 6.28 1.36
C TYR A 136 -6.56 4.98 1.51
N PRO A 137 -6.16 4.57 2.73
CA PRO A 137 -5.71 3.21 2.99
C PRO A 137 -6.76 2.21 2.50
N THR A 138 -6.35 1.23 1.70
CA THR A 138 -7.24 0.17 1.20
C THR A 138 -6.80 -1.21 1.66
N THR A 139 -5.51 -1.37 1.92
CA THR A 139 -4.91 -2.59 2.45
C THR A 139 -3.85 -2.24 3.47
N ALA A 140 -3.54 -3.19 4.34
CA ALA A 140 -2.36 -3.13 5.19
C ALA A 140 -1.58 -4.44 5.12
N THR A 141 -0.32 -4.41 5.52
CA THR A 141 0.52 -5.59 5.66
C THR A 141 1.56 -5.36 6.75
N LEU A 142 2.00 -6.43 7.36
CA LEU A 142 3.10 -6.39 8.32
C LEU A 142 4.36 -6.96 7.67
N GLN A 143 5.49 -6.28 7.83
CA GLN A 143 6.78 -6.91 7.60
C GLN A 143 7.16 -7.69 8.86
N VAL A 144 7.48 -8.95 8.65
CA VAL A 144 7.79 -9.91 9.69
C VAL A 144 9.08 -10.67 9.36
N LEU A 145 9.59 -11.40 10.33
CA LEU A 145 10.66 -12.37 10.12
C LEU A 145 10.09 -13.62 9.47
N ALA A 146 10.85 -14.24 8.57
CA ALA A 146 10.55 -15.57 8.04
C ALA A 146 11.78 -16.47 8.09
N CYS A 147 11.55 -17.78 8.18
CA CYS A 147 12.62 -18.77 8.15
C CYS A 147 12.20 -20.04 7.41
N HIS A 148 13.21 -20.81 6.99
CA HIS A 148 13.01 -22.16 6.47
C HIS A 148 12.66 -23.09 7.64
N ALA A 149 11.40 -23.55 7.69
CA ALA A 149 10.81 -24.16 8.89
C ALA A 149 11.46 -25.48 9.31
N THR A 150 11.95 -26.27 8.35
CA THR A 150 12.54 -27.60 8.62
C THR A 150 14.06 -27.56 8.83
N SER A 151 14.71 -26.44 8.48
CA SER A 151 16.17 -26.27 8.65
C SER A 151 16.56 -25.53 9.91
N LEU A 152 15.59 -24.91 10.59
CA LEU A 152 15.83 -24.15 11.83
C LEU A 152 14.87 -24.63 12.93
N GLN A 153 15.44 -25.09 14.04
CA GLN A 153 14.65 -25.39 15.22
C GLN A 153 14.04 -24.08 15.77
N PRO A 154 12.89 -24.14 16.46
CA PRO A 154 12.22 -22.95 16.98
C PRO A 154 13.12 -22.05 17.85
N GLU A 155 14.00 -22.62 18.65
CA GLU A 155 14.93 -21.92 19.53
C GLU A 155 16.05 -21.18 18.78
N ASP A 156 16.42 -21.62 17.58
CA ASP A 156 17.46 -21.02 16.74
C ASP A 156 16.96 -19.88 15.85
N ARG A 157 15.64 -19.72 15.78
CA ARG A 157 15.01 -18.71 14.92
C ARG A 157 15.26 -17.29 15.44
N PRO A 158 15.41 -16.30 14.54
CA PRO A 158 15.52 -14.90 14.96
C PRO A 158 14.21 -14.45 15.63
N ARG A 159 14.34 -13.66 16.70
CA ARG A 159 13.19 -13.08 17.42
C ARG A 159 13.00 -11.60 17.13
N ARG A 160 14.05 -10.92 16.69
CA ARG A 160 14.08 -9.49 16.39
C ARG A 160 14.62 -9.27 15.00
N PHE A 161 14.26 -8.18 14.36
CA PHE A 161 14.95 -7.76 13.14
C PHE A 161 16.43 -7.51 13.40
N GLY A 162 16.79 -7.02 14.60
CA GLY A 162 18.18 -6.86 15.03
C GLY A 162 19.01 -8.13 14.94
N ASP A 163 18.40 -9.29 15.18
CA ASP A 163 19.08 -10.59 15.15
C ASP A 163 19.57 -10.98 13.73
N LEU A 164 19.04 -10.36 12.67
CA LEU A 164 19.49 -10.61 11.29
C LEU A 164 20.92 -10.11 11.03
N ALA A 165 21.44 -9.23 11.89
CA ALA A 165 22.83 -8.77 11.87
C ALA A 165 23.83 -9.77 12.49
N ASP A 166 23.35 -10.88 13.11
CA ASP A 166 24.23 -11.90 13.67
C ASP A 166 25.05 -12.58 12.55
N PRO A 167 26.40 -12.72 12.71
CA PRO A 167 27.26 -13.38 11.74
C PRO A 167 26.88 -14.83 11.41
N LYS A 168 26.12 -15.51 12.27
CA LYS A 168 25.61 -16.87 11.99
C LYS A 168 24.76 -16.97 10.73
N TRP A 169 24.17 -15.85 10.27
CA TRP A 169 23.37 -15.78 9.05
C TRP A 169 24.16 -15.49 7.78
N ARG A 170 25.50 -15.47 7.83
CA ARG A 170 26.34 -15.17 6.67
C ARG A 170 26.07 -16.11 5.51
N GLY A 171 25.67 -15.55 4.35
CA GLY A 171 25.27 -16.28 3.14
C GLY A 171 23.93 -17.00 3.23
N ARG A 172 23.17 -16.80 4.32
CA ARG A 172 21.89 -17.48 4.61
C ARG A 172 20.73 -16.52 4.86
N LEU A 173 20.90 -15.26 4.52
CA LEU A 173 19.93 -14.19 4.72
C LEU A 173 19.32 -13.75 3.39
N ALA A 174 18.01 -13.45 3.36
CA ALA A 174 17.34 -12.86 2.20
C ALA A 174 16.54 -11.62 2.64
N VAL A 175 16.66 -10.54 1.88
CA VAL A 175 15.95 -9.27 2.09
C VAL A 175 15.51 -8.67 0.76
N GLY A 176 14.56 -7.74 0.77
CA GLY A 176 14.22 -6.94 -0.40
C GLY A 176 15.14 -5.74 -0.56
N HIS A 177 15.05 -5.04 -1.71
CA HIS A 177 15.81 -3.84 -2.00
C HIS A 177 14.96 -2.57 -1.79
N PRO A 178 15.38 -1.63 -0.93
CA PRO A 178 14.59 -0.43 -0.60
C PRO A 178 14.41 0.53 -1.79
N GLY A 179 15.34 0.57 -2.73
CA GLY A 179 15.24 1.42 -3.91
C GLY A 179 14.15 1.02 -4.91
N PHE A 180 13.62 -0.20 -4.83
CA PHE A 180 12.53 -0.67 -5.69
C PHE A 180 11.20 -0.82 -4.96
N SER A 181 11.23 -0.87 -3.64
CA SER A 181 10.06 -1.14 -2.81
C SER A 181 10.02 -0.22 -1.59
N ALA A 182 9.07 0.71 -1.58
CA ALA A 182 8.84 1.59 -0.43
C ALA A 182 8.48 0.80 0.83
N TYR A 183 7.87 -0.37 0.70
CA TYR A 183 7.62 -1.30 1.79
C TYR A 183 8.94 -1.72 2.47
N VAL A 184 9.96 -2.08 1.68
CA VAL A 184 11.29 -2.42 2.20
C VAL A 184 12.00 -1.17 2.73
N ALA A 185 11.85 -0.01 2.06
CA ALA A 185 12.45 1.24 2.50
C ALA A 185 11.91 1.71 3.86
N GLN A 186 10.61 1.50 4.13
CA GLN A 186 10.01 1.79 5.44
C GLN A 186 10.61 0.91 6.55
N TRP A 187 10.76 -0.40 6.30
CA TRP A 187 11.47 -1.29 7.21
C TRP A 187 12.91 -0.82 7.44
N ALA A 188 13.66 -0.55 6.38
CA ALA A 188 15.04 -0.11 6.48
C ALA A 188 15.15 1.20 7.29
N LEU A 189 14.29 2.19 7.04
CA LEU A 189 14.30 3.45 7.79
C LEU A 189 14.00 3.22 9.28
N LEU A 190 13.05 2.36 9.62
CA LEU A 190 12.75 2.00 11.02
C LEU A 190 13.92 1.28 11.67
N MET A 191 14.57 0.36 10.96
CA MET A 191 15.78 -0.31 11.48
C MET A 191 16.95 0.67 11.66
N HIS A 192 17.12 1.61 10.76
CA HIS A 192 18.12 2.66 10.91
C HIS A 192 17.85 3.56 12.14
N LYS A 193 16.60 3.93 12.37
CA LYS A 193 16.20 4.69 13.55
C LYS A 193 16.47 3.91 14.86
N GLN A 194 16.31 2.59 14.83
CA GLN A 194 16.43 1.75 16.02
C GLN A 194 17.86 1.27 16.28
N TYR A 195 18.62 0.95 15.25
CA TYR A 195 19.92 0.28 15.35
C TYR A 195 21.08 1.05 14.72
N GLY A 196 20.80 2.14 14.00
CA GLY A 196 21.82 2.96 13.33
C GLY A 196 22.47 2.30 12.11
N THR A 197 23.45 2.99 11.54
CA THR A 197 24.17 2.56 10.33
C THR A 197 24.93 1.25 10.52
N ALA A 198 25.50 1.02 11.71
CA ALA A 198 26.25 -0.20 12.04
C ALA A 198 25.43 -1.50 11.87
N TYR A 199 24.11 -1.42 11.99
CA TYR A 199 23.22 -2.55 11.70
C TYR A 199 23.31 -2.97 10.23
N PHE A 200 23.26 -2.01 9.31
CA PHE A 200 23.32 -2.27 7.88
C PHE A 200 24.70 -2.74 7.42
N GLU A 201 25.77 -2.23 8.04
CA GLU A 201 27.14 -2.71 7.79
C GLU A 201 27.27 -4.20 8.17
N LYS A 202 26.74 -4.60 9.33
CA LYS A 202 26.70 -6.01 9.76
C LYS A 202 25.82 -6.86 8.86
N LEU A 203 24.67 -6.31 8.45
CA LEU A 203 23.73 -6.99 7.53
C LEU A 203 24.42 -7.25 6.17
N ALA A 204 25.13 -6.25 5.62
CA ALA A 204 25.92 -6.39 4.39
C ALA A 204 27.08 -7.39 4.54
N ALA A 205 27.76 -7.39 5.69
CA ALA A 205 28.80 -8.38 5.99
C ALA A 205 28.26 -9.83 5.97
N ASN A 206 26.95 -10.03 6.24
CA ASN A 206 26.28 -11.30 6.11
C ASN A 206 26.00 -11.70 4.65
N LYS A 207 26.34 -10.85 3.67
CA LYS A 207 26.16 -11.13 2.23
C LYS A 207 24.74 -11.62 1.91
N PRO A 208 23.68 -10.85 2.20
CA PRO A 208 22.33 -11.25 1.97
C PRO A 208 22.04 -11.44 0.48
N ARG A 209 21.09 -12.33 0.16
CA ARG A 209 20.46 -12.35 -1.16
C ARG A 209 19.43 -11.24 -1.20
N VAL A 210 19.62 -10.28 -2.10
CA VAL A 210 18.79 -9.09 -2.22
C VAL A 210 17.84 -9.25 -3.40
N GLY A 211 16.53 -9.36 -3.11
CA GLY A 211 15.47 -9.37 -4.13
C GLY A 211 15.01 -7.94 -4.47
N ARG A 212 14.31 -7.77 -5.58
CA ARG A 212 13.80 -6.44 -6.00
C ARG A 212 12.61 -5.97 -5.16
N SER A 213 11.77 -6.88 -4.68
CA SER A 213 10.58 -6.55 -3.87
C SER A 213 10.65 -7.16 -2.49
N GLY A 214 9.75 -6.73 -1.58
CA GLY A 214 9.61 -7.36 -0.27
C GLY A 214 9.08 -8.79 -0.33
N ASN A 215 8.51 -9.23 -1.46
CA ASN A 215 7.99 -10.59 -1.65
C ASN A 215 9.07 -11.58 -2.13
N ASP A 216 10.14 -11.11 -2.77
CA ASP A 216 11.13 -11.99 -3.40
C ASP A 216 11.89 -12.90 -2.40
N PRO A 217 12.21 -12.43 -1.17
CA PRO A 217 12.91 -13.25 -0.19
C PRO A 217 12.25 -14.60 0.10
N ILE A 218 10.91 -14.69 -0.03
CA ILE A 218 10.19 -15.93 0.27
C ILE A 218 10.59 -17.09 -0.64
N ALA A 219 10.82 -16.83 -1.92
CA ALA A 219 11.24 -17.86 -2.89
C ALA A 219 12.62 -18.41 -2.52
N THR A 220 13.55 -17.54 -2.15
CA THR A 220 14.90 -17.89 -1.72
C THR A 220 14.90 -18.71 -0.43
N ILE A 221 14.03 -18.34 0.53
CA ILE A 221 13.85 -19.10 1.78
C ILE A 221 13.21 -20.45 1.50
N THR A 222 12.16 -20.50 0.68
CA THR A 222 11.45 -21.74 0.31
C THR A 222 12.38 -22.74 -0.38
N ALA A 223 13.30 -22.26 -1.22
CA ALA A 223 14.31 -23.09 -1.91
C ALA A 223 15.45 -23.57 -0.97
N GLY A 224 15.50 -23.09 0.29
CA GLY A 224 16.59 -23.38 1.21
C GLY A 224 17.90 -22.67 0.92
N GLU A 225 17.90 -21.72 -0.05
CA GLU A 225 19.08 -20.92 -0.41
C GLU A 225 19.36 -19.83 0.61
N ALA A 226 18.35 -19.41 1.37
CA ALA A 226 18.46 -18.62 2.59
C ALA A 226 17.70 -19.33 3.71
N LEU A 227 18.16 -19.14 4.95
CA LEU A 227 17.49 -19.73 6.12
C LEU A 227 16.55 -18.73 6.79
N VAL A 228 16.85 -17.46 6.71
CA VAL A 228 16.07 -16.38 7.35
C VAL A 228 15.93 -15.18 6.43
N GLY A 229 14.95 -14.34 6.70
CA GLY A 229 14.76 -13.09 5.98
C GLY A 229 13.56 -12.29 6.48
N THR A 230 13.20 -11.27 5.72
CA THR A 230 12.03 -10.42 5.99
C THR A 230 11.04 -10.52 4.84
N VAL A 231 9.75 -10.70 5.16
CA VAL A 231 8.67 -10.86 4.18
C VAL A 231 7.38 -10.23 4.68
N PRO A 232 6.42 -9.92 3.78
CA PRO A 232 5.06 -9.59 4.18
C PRO A 232 4.35 -10.80 4.81
N THR A 233 3.53 -10.58 5.86
CA THR A 233 2.71 -11.63 6.47
C THR A 233 1.87 -12.38 5.45
N SER A 234 1.20 -11.68 4.55
CA SER A 234 0.37 -12.29 3.49
C SER A 234 1.17 -13.28 2.63
N THR A 235 2.38 -12.91 2.22
CA THR A 235 3.26 -13.77 1.42
C THR A 235 3.71 -15.00 2.19
N ALA A 236 4.09 -14.85 3.47
CA ALA A 236 4.48 -15.97 4.31
C ALA A 236 3.33 -16.97 4.48
N ILE A 237 2.12 -16.49 4.84
CA ILE A 237 0.96 -17.33 5.09
C ILE A 237 0.51 -18.06 3.81
N GLN A 238 0.45 -17.37 2.68
CA GLN A 238 0.11 -17.99 1.40
C GLN A 238 1.10 -19.10 1.02
N THR A 239 2.40 -18.88 1.27
CA THR A 239 3.46 -19.85 1.02
C THR A 239 3.34 -21.07 1.93
N MET A 240 3.06 -20.85 3.22
CA MET A 240 2.80 -21.92 4.18
C MET A 240 1.56 -22.76 3.82
N ARG A 241 0.47 -22.11 3.41
CA ARG A 241 -0.77 -22.80 2.98
C ARG A 241 -0.59 -23.66 1.74
N LYS A 242 0.38 -23.35 0.89
CA LYS A 242 0.77 -24.17 -0.26
C LYS A 242 1.65 -25.37 0.14
N GLY A 243 1.88 -25.59 1.45
CA GLY A 243 2.69 -26.70 2.00
C GLY A 243 4.21 -26.49 1.92
N ASN A 244 4.66 -25.27 1.63
CA ASN A 244 6.09 -24.99 1.57
C ASN A 244 6.70 -24.90 3.00
N PRO A 245 7.99 -25.26 3.17
CA PRO A 245 8.66 -25.32 4.48
C PRO A 245 9.08 -23.94 5.01
N VAL A 246 8.11 -23.06 5.19
CA VAL A 246 8.32 -21.69 5.70
C VAL A 246 7.58 -21.52 7.02
N ALA A 247 8.18 -20.81 7.97
CA ALA A 247 7.54 -20.27 9.14
C ALA A 247 7.80 -18.76 9.22
N PHE A 248 6.85 -18.02 9.82
CA PHE A 248 7.07 -16.61 10.13
C PHE A 248 6.94 -16.34 11.62
N MET A 249 7.57 -15.27 12.08
CA MET A 249 7.55 -14.81 13.46
C MET A 249 7.26 -13.32 13.50
N TYR A 250 6.38 -12.89 14.41
CA TYR A 250 6.24 -11.48 14.74
C TYR A 250 7.48 -11.03 15.53
N PRO A 251 8.21 -10.01 15.03
CA PRO A 251 9.43 -9.58 15.69
C PRO A 251 9.15 -8.86 17.02
N GLU A 252 9.92 -9.17 18.07
CA GLU A 252 9.79 -8.58 19.41
C GLU A 252 10.14 -7.08 19.42
N ASP A 253 10.95 -6.63 18.48
CA ASP A 253 11.30 -5.21 18.25
C ASP A 253 10.21 -4.44 17.49
N GLY A 254 9.21 -5.12 16.96
CA GLY A 254 7.99 -4.58 16.37
C GLY A 254 7.83 -4.92 14.89
N ALA A 255 6.67 -5.49 14.53
CA ALA A 255 6.32 -5.73 13.14
C ALA A 255 6.04 -4.39 12.44
N VAL A 256 6.60 -4.19 11.24
CA VAL A 256 6.43 -2.93 10.51
C VAL A 256 5.08 -2.92 9.81
N LEU A 257 4.18 -2.05 10.27
CA LEU A 257 2.90 -1.81 9.63
C LEU A 257 3.09 -0.89 8.42
N THR A 258 2.70 -1.37 7.26
CA THR A 258 2.67 -0.59 6.02
C THR A 258 1.27 -0.62 5.44
N VAL A 259 0.74 0.53 5.06
CA VAL A 259 -0.53 0.63 4.34
C VAL A 259 -0.31 0.72 2.83
N GLY A 260 -1.28 0.27 2.08
CA GLY A 260 -1.39 0.45 0.64
C GLY A 260 -2.56 1.36 0.31
N PRO A 261 -2.35 2.68 0.20
CA PRO A 261 -3.41 3.56 -0.23
C PRO A 261 -3.81 3.37 -1.69
N ALA A 262 -5.01 3.87 -2.02
CA ALA A 262 -5.49 4.05 -3.38
C ALA A 262 -6.00 5.47 -3.59
N ALA A 263 -5.84 5.98 -4.82
CA ALA A 263 -6.30 7.29 -5.25
C ALA A 263 -6.87 7.23 -6.67
N VAL A 264 -7.88 8.05 -6.94
CA VAL A 264 -8.37 8.32 -8.29
C VAL A 264 -7.54 9.45 -8.91
N LEU A 265 -7.15 9.30 -10.17
CA LEU A 265 -6.40 10.34 -10.87
C LEU A 265 -7.34 11.42 -11.44
N THR A 266 -6.87 12.67 -11.44
CA THR A 266 -7.62 13.78 -12.08
C THR A 266 -7.79 13.56 -13.59
N ALA A 267 -6.77 12.97 -14.23
CA ALA A 267 -6.78 12.65 -15.65
C ALA A 267 -7.24 11.21 -15.96
N ALA A 268 -7.98 10.56 -15.04
CA ALA A 268 -8.47 9.21 -15.24
C ALA A 268 -9.30 9.11 -16.51
N PRO A 269 -9.00 8.17 -17.45
CA PRO A 269 -9.82 7.93 -18.64
C PRO A 269 -11.27 7.56 -18.32
N HIS A 270 -11.49 6.89 -17.19
CA HIS A 270 -12.80 6.39 -16.74
C HIS A 270 -13.14 6.88 -15.33
N PRO A 271 -13.45 8.17 -15.14
CA PRO A 271 -13.55 8.80 -13.81
C PRO A 271 -14.70 8.30 -12.93
N ALA A 272 -15.83 7.88 -13.51
CA ALA A 272 -16.93 7.31 -12.75
C ALA A 272 -16.61 5.86 -12.31
N ALA A 273 -16.04 5.07 -13.20
CA ALA A 273 -15.60 3.70 -12.91
C ALA A 273 -14.45 3.69 -11.89
N ALA A 274 -13.51 4.66 -11.97
CA ALA A 274 -12.46 4.84 -10.98
C ALA A 274 -13.00 5.12 -9.56
N ARG A 275 -13.98 6.01 -9.45
CA ARG A 275 -14.64 6.32 -8.16
C ARG A 275 -15.41 5.12 -7.62
N LEU A 276 -16.15 4.40 -8.48
CA LEU A 276 -16.85 3.18 -8.10
C LEU A 276 -15.86 2.10 -7.61
N PHE A 277 -14.73 1.97 -8.30
CA PHE A 277 -13.69 1.02 -7.91
C PHE A 277 -13.04 1.41 -6.58
N LEU A 278 -12.78 2.70 -6.33
CA LEU A 278 -12.30 3.17 -5.03
C LEU A 278 -13.30 2.90 -3.89
N GLU A 279 -14.60 3.13 -4.12
CA GLU A 279 -15.66 2.75 -3.15
C GLU A 279 -15.63 1.25 -2.85
N TRP A 280 -15.41 0.42 -3.87
CA TRP A 280 -15.32 -1.03 -3.67
C TRP A 280 -14.04 -1.41 -2.92
N LEU A 281 -12.89 -0.79 -3.21
CA LEU A 281 -11.63 -1.02 -2.46
C LEU A 281 -11.75 -0.65 -0.97
N LEU A 282 -12.74 0.15 -0.60
CA LEU A 282 -13.06 0.52 0.78
C LEU A 282 -14.28 -0.24 1.35
N SER A 283 -14.88 -1.15 0.57
CA SER A 283 -16.10 -1.88 0.95
C SER A 283 -15.79 -3.10 1.82
N GLN A 284 -16.85 -3.60 2.48
CA GLN A 284 -16.79 -4.87 3.22
C GLN A 284 -16.49 -6.07 2.31
N ASP A 285 -17.00 -6.06 1.06
CA ASP A 285 -16.70 -7.11 0.08
C ASP A 285 -15.21 -7.20 -0.25
N PHE A 286 -14.54 -6.06 -0.43
CA PHE A 286 -13.08 -6.04 -0.62
C PHE A 286 -12.33 -6.43 0.65
N ALA A 287 -12.77 -5.98 1.83
CA ALA A 287 -12.17 -6.37 3.10
C ALA A 287 -12.23 -7.89 3.33
N GLN A 288 -13.37 -8.51 2.98
CA GLN A 288 -13.53 -9.97 3.02
C GLN A 288 -12.59 -10.64 1.99
N ALA A 289 -12.51 -10.12 0.77
CA ALA A 289 -11.58 -10.64 -0.23
C ALA A 289 -10.12 -10.53 0.24
N CYS A 290 -9.73 -9.43 0.87
CA CYS A 290 -8.41 -9.27 1.49
C CYS A 290 -8.15 -10.36 2.54
N ALA A 291 -9.11 -10.62 3.44
CA ALA A 291 -8.98 -11.64 4.47
C ALA A 291 -8.80 -13.06 3.88
N GLU A 292 -9.51 -13.40 2.82
CA GLU A 292 -9.37 -14.66 2.09
C GLU A 292 -7.94 -14.88 1.55
N TRP A 293 -7.26 -13.79 1.19
CA TRP A 293 -5.88 -13.77 0.70
C TRP A 293 -4.84 -13.39 1.77
N ASN A 294 -5.23 -13.34 3.05
CA ASN A 294 -4.37 -12.97 4.19
C ASN A 294 -3.72 -11.58 4.05
N ILE A 295 -4.42 -10.67 3.41
CA ILE A 295 -4.07 -9.25 3.37
C ILE A 295 -4.86 -8.57 4.49
N GLU A 296 -4.17 -7.82 5.35
CA GLU A 296 -4.82 -7.10 6.44
C GLU A 296 -5.84 -6.10 5.90
N PRO A 297 -7.14 -6.27 6.21
CA PRO A 297 -8.15 -5.30 5.83
C PRO A 297 -8.02 -4.05 6.71
N VAL A 298 -8.39 -2.91 6.16
CA VAL A 298 -8.29 -1.62 6.87
C VAL A 298 -9.59 -1.17 7.51
N ARG A 299 -10.67 -1.91 7.34
CA ARG A 299 -12.00 -1.59 7.91
C ARG A 299 -12.10 -2.06 9.36
N ALA A 300 -12.80 -1.26 10.19
CA ALA A 300 -13.06 -1.60 11.59
C ALA A 300 -13.99 -2.80 11.76
N ASP A 301 -14.89 -3.04 10.80
CA ASP A 301 -15.87 -4.13 10.77
C ASP A 301 -15.41 -5.34 9.92
N ALA A 302 -14.12 -5.39 9.56
CA ALA A 302 -13.59 -6.49 8.77
C ALA A 302 -13.44 -7.77 9.59
N PRO A 303 -13.57 -8.96 8.96
CA PRO A 303 -13.31 -10.21 9.64
C PRO A 303 -11.82 -10.33 9.99
N PRO A 304 -11.48 -10.93 11.14
CA PRO A 304 -10.09 -11.17 11.50
C PRO A 304 -9.44 -12.17 10.53
N LEU A 305 -8.15 -12.01 10.30
CA LEU A 305 -7.40 -12.96 9.48
C LEU A 305 -7.24 -14.30 10.21
N GLN A 306 -7.50 -15.39 9.49
CA GLN A 306 -7.30 -16.74 10.04
C GLN A 306 -5.81 -17.10 10.09
N GLY A 307 -5.38 -17.62 11.26
CA GLY A 307 -4.00 -18.08 11.44
C GLY A 307 -3.00 -16.96 11.73
N THR A 308 -3.49 -15.75 12.04
CA THR A 308 -2.67 -14.63 12.49
C THR A 308 -3.08 -14.20 13.90
N ARG A 309 -2.26 -13.38 14.54
CA ARG A 309 -2.65 -12.64 15.75
C ARG A 309 -3.45 -11.40 15.32
N PRO A 310 -4.47 -10.99 16.07
CA PRO A 310 -5.10 -9.70 15.90
C PRO A 310 -4.04 -8.58 15.96
N LEU A 311 -4.20 -7.54 15.13
CA LEU A 311 -3.23 -6.42 15.11
C LEU A 311 -3.07 -5.75 16.48
N SER A 312 -4.12 -5.77 17.32
CA SER A 312 -4.09 -5.26 18.69
C SER A 312 -3.17 -6.05 19.65
N GLU A 313 -2.82 -7.29 19.30
CA GLU A 313 -1.94 -8.17 20.08
C GLU A 313 -0.50 -8.20 19.52
N VAL A 314 -0.25 -7.51 18.43
CA VAL A 314 1.08 -7.44 17.79
C VAL A 314 1.71 -6.11 18.14
N LYS A 315 2.97 -6.13 18.58
CA LYS A 315 3.74 -4.90 18.71
C LYS A 315 3.99 -4.34 17.31
N LEU A 316 3.33 -3.23 17.00
CA LEU A 316 3.44 -2.55 15.70
C LEU A 316 4.39 -1.36 15.79
N VAL A 317 5.11 -1.14 14.70
CA VAL A 317 5.87 0.08 14.44
C VAL A 317 5.53 0.58 13.04
N SER A 318 5.42 1.89 12.88
CA SER A 318 5.10 2.52 11.60
C SER A 318 5.80 3.86 11.48
N LEU A 319 5.86 4.40 10.27
CA LEU A 319 6.34 5.75 9.98
C LEU A 319 5.15 6.66 9.72
N THR A 320 5.26 7.89 10.18
CA THR A 320 4.34 8.94 9.75
C THR A 320 4.61 9.35 8.30
N PRO A 321 3.62 9.92 7.59
CA PRO A 321 3.84 10.45 6.23
C PRO A 321 5.03 11.43 6.14
N ALA A 322 5.21 12.29 7.14
CA ALA A 322 6.32 13.24 7.19
C ALA A 322 7.69 12.55 7.30
N GLU A 323 7.79 11.50 8.12
CA GLU A 323 9.01 10.69 8.22
C GLU A 323 9.32 9.95 6.92
N MET A 324 8.28 9.45 6.22
CA MET A 324 8.45 8.79 4.93
C MET A 324 9.00 9.77 3.88
N VAL A 325 8.38 10.95 3.74
CA VAL A 325 8.83 11.96 2.77
C VAL A 325 10.29 12.35 2.99
N LYS A 326 10.69 12.55 4.25
CA LYS A 326 12.04 12.98 4.60
C LYS A 326 13.05 11.85 4.54
N GLY A 327 12.72 10.66 5.07
CA GLY A 327 13.72 9.64 5.37
C GLY A 327 13.85 8.54 4.30
N LEU A 328 12.82 8.31 3.45
CA LEU A 328 12.94 7.24 2.46
C LEU A 328 14.02 7.49 1.40
N PRO A 329 14.23 8.72 0.87
CA PRO A 329 15.35 8.96 -0.02
C PRO A 329 16.71 8.70 0.65
N ASP A 330 16.90 9.18 1.88
CA ASP A 330 18.16 9.06 2.61
C ASP A 330 18.51 7.59 2.90
N ILE A 331 17.52 6.78 3.30
CA ILE A 331 17.77 5.35 3.58
C ILE A 331 18.07 4.55 2.31
N VAL A 332 17.51 4.94 1.17
CA VAL A 332 17.83 4.33 -0.13
C VAL A 332 19.27 4.63 -0.52
N GLU A 333 19.74 5.87 -0.29
CA GLU A 333 21.12 6.25 -0.57
C GLU A 333 22.09 5.54 0.37
N LEU A 334 21.83 5.53 1.67
CA LEU A 334 22.62 4.77 2.65
C LEU A 334 22.71 3.28 2.27
N TRP A 335 21.62 2.70 1.77
CA TRP A 335 21.62 1.32 1.30
C TRP A 335 22.57 1.13 0.13
N ARG A 336 22.58 2.04 -0.85
CA ARG A 336 23.49 1.98 -2.00
C ARG A 336 24.95 2.09 -1.59
N GLU A 337 25.25 2.97 -0.66
CA GLU A 337 26.62 3.14 -0.12
C GLU A 337 27.12 1.86 0.54
N ILE A 338 26.28 1.12 1.26
CA ILE A 338 26.69 -0.05 2.05
C ILE A 338 26.65 -1.35 1.23
N PHE A 339 25.59 -1.54 0.41
CA PHE A 339 25.37 -2.82 -0.30
C PHE A 339 25.84 -2.80 -1.75
N GLY A 340 26.15 -1.64 -2.29
CA GLY A 340 26.38 -1.43 -3.71
C GLY A 340 25.05 -1.24 -4.47
N GLY A 341 25.05 -0.46 -5.54
CA GLY A 341 23.87 -0.13 -6.33
C GLY A 341 23.40 -1.21 -7.27
#